data_b31434ec337d2e28c57bee5b863e306f
#
_entry.id   b31434ec337d2e28c57bee5b863e306f
#
_cell.length_a   1.000
_cell.length_b   1.000
_cell.length_c   1.000
_cell.angle_alpha   90.00
_cell.angle_beta   90.00
_cell.angle_gamma   90.00
#
_symmetry.space_group_name_H-M   'P 1'
#
loop_
_entity.id
_entity.type
_entity.pdbx_description
1 polymer ?
#
loop_
_entity_poly.entity_id
_entity_poly.type
_entity_poly.pdbx_seq_one_letter_code
_entity_poly.pdbx_strand_id
1 'polypeptide(L)'
;RACKAPELRPATEANRERLFSSLGKAVINARILDLFAGTGSYGLEALSRGASRVHFVEKNRKVASALNQNLISVCKSAGLMSSVGQVSSRNAIDFLQSPPSQPFDLIFLDPPYQDFPKFGEKVFARLHNNGFVHHQSL
;
A
#
# COMPACT_ATOMS: atom_id res chain seq x y z
N ARG A 1 10.92 2.63 -2.39
CA ARG A 1 11.03 1.20 -2.29
C ARG A 1 11.44 0.56 -3.60
N ALA A 2 12.45 -0.20 -3.55
CA ALA A 2 12.99 -0.78 -4.75
C ALA A 2 12.28 -2.08 -5.05
N CYS A 3 11.60 -2.11 -6.15
CA CYS A 3 11.04 -3.33 -6.66
C CYS A 3 11.84 -3.66 -7.88
N LYS A 4 12.87 -4.49 -7.71
CA LYS A 4 13.76 -4.61 -8.78
C LYS A 4 13.82 -5.96 -9.36
N ALA A 5 14.10 -6.93 -8.67
CA ALA A 5 14.38 -8.21 -9.27
C ALA A 5 13.09 -8.95 -9.57
N PRO A 6 12.98 -9.61 -10.72
CA PRO A 6 11.80 -10.41 -11.00
C PRO A 6 11.59 -11.50 -9.96
N GLU A 7 12.64 -11.97 -9.39
CA GLU A 7 12.54 -12.97 -8.34
C GLU A 7 12.13 -12.35 -7.02
N LEU A 8 11.90 -11.07 -7.00
CA LEU A 8 11.45 -10.44 -5.79
C LEU A 8 10.19 -11.11 -5.32
N ARG A 9 10.24 -11.49 -4.10
CA ARG A 9 9.21 -12.30 -3.52
C ARG A 9 8.24 -11.46 -2.75
N PRO A 10 7.19 -12.06 -2.24
CA PRO A 10 6.44 -11.41 -1.20
C PRO A 10 7.39 -10.93 -0.14
N ALA A 11 7.03 -9.86 0.51
CA ALA A 11 7.88 -9.25 1.51
C ALA A 11 8.27 -10.26 2.57
N THR A 12 9.56 -10.47 2.76
CA THR A 12 10.03 -11.22 3.91
C THR A 12 9.98 -10.30 5.11
N GLU A 13 9.97 -10.91 6.28
CA GLU A 13 9.98 -10.12 7.50
C GLU A 13 11.21 -9.23 7.57
N ALA A 14 12.37 -9.74 7.15
CA ALA A 14 13.60 -8.98 7.18
C ALA A 14 13.54 -7.77 6.23
N ASN A 15 12.99 -7.97 5.04
CA ASN A 15 12.87 -6.88 4.07
C ASN A 15 11.89 -5.83 4.56
N ARG A 16 10.80 -6.26 5.16
CA ARG A 16 9.79 -5.36 5.70
C ARG A 16 10.38 -4.53 6.83
N GLU A 17 11.13 -5.14 7.72
CA GLU A 17 11.75 -4.41 8.81
C GLU A 17 12.77 -3.40 8.32
N ARG A 18 13.54 -3.76 7.31
CA ARG A 18 14.51 -2.85 6.73
C ARG A 18 13.83 -1.61 6.14
N LEU A 19 12.72 -1.84 5.43
CA LEU A 19 11.98 -0.74 4.85
C LEU A 19 11.47 0.21 5.93
N PHE A 20 10.84 -0.32 6.96
CA PHE A 20 10.25 0.53 7.99
C PHE A 20 11.31 1.18 8.87
N SER A 21 12.45 0.54 9.04
CA SER A 21 13.56 1.19 9.72
C SER A 21 14.03 2.41 8.92
N SER A 22 14.10 2.27 7.61
CA SER A 22 14.47 3.40 6.74
C SER A 22 13.46 4.52 6.78
N LEU A 23 12.16 4.17 6.79
CA LEU A 23 11.12 5.18 6.80
C LEU A 23 11.04 5.91 8.13
N GLY A 24 11.33 5.21 9.23
CA GLY A 24 11.35 5.82 10.54
C GLY A 24 10.05 6.51 10.88
N LYS A 25 10.14 7.76 11.27
CA LYS A 25 8.99 8.52 11.72
C LYS A 25 8.07 8.95 10.60
N ALA A 26 8.47 8.78 9.34
CA ALA A 26 7.63 9.16 8.21
C ALA A 26 6.33 8.37 8.16
N VAL A 27 6.29 7.21 8.80
CA VAL A 27 5.08 6.38 8.85
C VAL A 27 4.05 6.93 9.84
N ILE A 28 4.50 7.60 10.90
CA ILE A 28 3.61 8.04 11.96
C ILE A 28 2.65 9.09 11.42
N ASN A 29 1.36 8.86 11.61
CA ASN A 29 0.27 9.71 11.14
C ASN A 29 0.17 9.81 9.61
N ALA A 30 0.89 8.97 8.88
CA ALA A 30 0.88 9.02 7.42
C ALA A 30 -0.41 8.44 6.85
N ARG A 31 -0.85 9.00 5.74
CA ARG A 31 -1.89 8.41 4.90
C ARG A 31 -1.18 7.59 3.84
N ILE A 32 -1.51 6.32 3.76
CA ILE A 32 -0.73 5.37 2.97
C ILE A 32 -1.61 4.68 1.95
N LEU A 33 -1.09 4.53 0.75
CA LEU A 33 -1.70 3.72 -0.30
C LEU A 33 -0.80 2.50 -0.54
N ASP A 34 -1.39 1.31 -0.38
CA ASP A 34 -0.69 0.05 -0.62
C ASP A 34 -1.28 -0.51 -1.91
N LEU A 35 -0.62 -0.21 -3.02
CA LEU A 35 -1.25 -0.32 -4.33
C LEU A 35 -1.36 -1.74 -4.85
N PHE A 36 -0.42 -2.60 -4.56
CA PHE A 36 -0.49 -4.02 -4.92
C PHE A 36 -0.41 -4.80 -3.62
N ALA A 37 -1.47 -4.73 -2.85
CA ALA A 37 -1.38 -5.04 -1.44
C ALA A 37 -1.14 -6.52 -1.12
N GLY A 38 -1.66 -7.42 -1.93
CA GLY A 38 -1.55 -8.84 -1.63
C GLY A 38 -2.17 -9.14 -0.27
N THR A 39 -1.41 -9.78 0.59
CA THR A 39 -1.89 -10.09 1.94
C THR A 39 -1.85 -8.90 2.88
N GLY A 40 -1.32 -7.77 2.43
CA GLY A 40 -1.33 -6.56 3.22
C GLY A 40 -0.16 -6.37 4.14
N SER A 41 0.91 -7.11 3.96
CA SER A 41 2.04 -7.09 4.89
C SER A 41 2.56 -5.69 5.17
N TYR A 42 2.75 -4.90 4.12
CA TYR A 42 3.32 -3.56 4.28
C TYR A 42 2.34 -2.61 4.94
N GLY A 43 1.11 -2.55 4.45
CA GLY A 43 0.14 -1.63 5.00
C GLY A 43 -0.27 -1.97 6.43
N LEU A 44 -0.38 -3.26 6.74
CA LEU A 44 -0.71 -3.68 8.09
C LEU A 44 0.43 -3.35 9.05
N GLU A 45 1.66 -3.52 8.62
CA GLU A 45 2.81 -3.12 9.43
C GLU A 45 2.79 -1.60 9.68
N ALA A 46 2.45 -0.84 8.63
CA ALA A 46 2.38 0.61 8.77
C ALA A 46 1.35 1.01 9.81
N LEU A 47 0.19 0.36 9.83
CA LEU A 47 -0.82 0.66 10.84
C LEU A 47 -0.31 0.39 12.24
N SER A 48 0.41 -0.72 12.43
CA SER A 48 0.93 -1.03 13.76
C SER A 48 2.06 -0.09 14.16
N ARG A 49 2.64 0.64 13.21
CA ARG A 49 3.70 1.61 13.50
C ARG A 49 3.19 3.05 13.57
N GLY A 50 1.88 3.25 13.49
CA GLY A 50 1.31 4.56 13.75
C GLY A 50 0.76 5.29 12.54
N ALA A 51 0.65 4.65 11.38
CA ALA A 51 0.00 5.29 10.24
C ALA A 51 -1.44 5.67 10.60
N SER A 52 -1.89 6.80 10.08
CA SER A 52 -3.24 7.25 10.37
C SER A 52 -4.28 6.51 9.55
N ARG A 53 -3.90 6.09 8.34
CA ARG A 53 -4.86 5.46 7.44
C ARG A 53 -4.11 4.73 6.34
N VAL A 54 -4.61 3.56 5.98
CA VAL A 54 -4.05 2.80 4.86
C VAL A 54 -5.17 2.36 3.94
N HIS A 55 -5.01 2.64 2.66
CA HIS A 55 -5.92 2.14 1.65
C HIS A 55 -5.20 1.04 0.88
N PHE A 56 -5.75 -0.16 0.92
CA PHE A 56 -5.18 -1.32 0.25
C PHE A 56 -5.92 -1.53 -1.06
N VAL A 57 -5.17 -1.76 -2.13
CA VAL A 57 -5.74 -2.08 -3.43
C VAL A 57 -5.21 -3.43 -3.87
N GLU A 58 -6.13 -4.38 -4.06
CA GLU A 58 -5.78 -5.74 -4.46
C GLU A 58 -6.86 -6.25 -5.40
N LYS A 59 -6.46 -6.66 -6.60
CA LYS A 59 -7.45 -7.04 -7.62
C LYS A 59 -8.04 -8.44 -7.39
N ASN A 60 -7.33 -9.33 -6.74
CA ASN A 60 -7.81 -10.69 -6.51
C ASN A 60 -8.80 -10.69 -5.35
N ARG A 61 -10.04 -11.07 -5.64
CA ARG A 61 -11.10 -11.02 -4.64
C ARG A 61 -10.82 -11.86 -3.41
N LYS A 62 -10.30 -13.06 -3.61
CA LYS A 62 -10.03 -13.94 -2.47
C LYS A 62 -8.93 -13.39 -1.61
N VAL A 63 -7.89 -12.86 -2.25
CA VAL A 63 -6.78 -12.25 -1.52
C VAL A 63 -7.26 -11.01 -0.78
N ALA A 64 -8.08 -10.19 -1.43
CA ALA A 64 -8.62 -9.00 -0.80
C ALA A 64 -9.50 -9.34 0.40
N SER A 65 -10.27 -10.42 0.30
CA SER A 65 -11.11 -10.85 1.40
C SER A 65 -10.26 -11.30 2.59
N ALA A 66 -9.20 -12.07 2.33
CA ALA A 66 -8.30 -12.51 3.38
C ALA A 66 -7.58 -11.30 4.00
N LEU A 67 -7.19 -10.34 3.17
CA LEU A 67 -6.58 -9.11 3.65
C LEU A 67 -7.52 -8.36 4.58
N ASN A 68 -8.79 -8.27 4.22
CA ASN A 68 -9.76 -7.57 5.05
C ASN A 68 -9.91 -8.24 6.41
N GLN A 69 -9.88 -9.57 6.45
CA GLN A 69 -9.91 -10.28 7.72
C GLN A 69 -8.66 -10.02 8.54
N ASN A 70 -7.51 -9.99 7.88
CA ASN A 70 -6.26 -9.66 8.56
C ASN A 70 -6.30 -8.24 9.11
N LEU A 71 -6.87 -7.32 8.36
CA LEU A 71 -7.00 -5.93 8.78
C LEU A 71 -7.81 -5.85 10.07
N ILE A 72 -8.96 -6.52 10.10
CA ILE A 72 -9.81 -6.53 11.28
C ILE A 72 -9.05 -7.08 12.48
N SER A 73 -8.32 -8.18 12.27
CA SER A 73 -7.57 -8.83 13.32
C SER A 73 -6.45 -7.94 13.87
N VAL A 74 -5.71 -7.30 12.99
CA VAL A 74 -4.61 -6.43 13.38
C VAL A 74 -5.15 -5.21 14.13
N CYS A 75 -6.21 -4.61 13.65
CA CYS A 75 -6.80 -3.46 14.32
C CYS A 75 -7.29 -3.83 15.72
N LYS A 76 -7.90 -5.00 15.85
CA LYS A 76 -8.36 -5.45 17.15
C LYS A 76 -7.19 -5.63 18.12
N SER A 77 -6.11 -6.26 17.65
CA SER A 77 -4.93 -6.50 18.49
C SER A 77 -4.25 -5.19 18.89
N ALA A 78 -4.25 -4.21 17.99
CA ALA A 78 -3.56 -2.95 18.24
C ALA A 78 -4.43 -1.91 18.91
N GLY A 79 -5.70 -2.22 19.18
CA GLY A 79 -6.62 -1.27 19.79
C GLY A 79 -7.04 -0.16 18.85
N LEU A 80 -7.05 -0.45 17.53
CA LEU A 80 -7.42 0.53 16.53
C LEU A 80 -8.81 0.25 16.00
N MET A 81 -9.48 1.30 15.53
CA MET A 81 -10.75 1.13 14.82
C MET A 81 -10.46 0.58 13.43
N SER A 82 -11.29 -0.35 12.98
CA SER A 82 -11.08 -0.94 11.66
C SER A 82 -11.22 0.08 10.53
N SER A 83 -11.84 1.22 10.80
CA SER A 83 -11.99 2.28 9.80
C SER A 83 -10.67 2.93 9.41
N VAL A 84 -9.57 2.67 10.11
CA VAL A 84 -8.26 3.20 9.71
C VAL A 84 -7.75 2.52 8.45
N GLY A 85 -8.32 1.37 8.08
CA GLY A 85 -7.94 0.67 6.85
C GLY A 85 -9.14 0.52 5.94
N GLN A 86 -8.89 0.48 4.65
CA GLN A 86 -9.91 0.24 3.65
C GLN A 86 -9.33 -0.65 2.57
N VAL A 87 -10.08 -1.67 2.15
CA VAL A 87 -9.64 -2.61 1.12
C VAL A 87 -10.52 -2.44 -0.09
N SER A 88 -9.91 -2.17 -1.24
CA SER A 88 -10.60 -2.10 -2.52
C SER A 88 -10.15 -3.26 -3.38
N SER A 89 -11.10 -4.11 -3.81
CA SER A 89 -10.81 -5.23 -4.69
C SER A 89 -10.91 -4.75 -6.13
N ARG A 90 -9.85 -4.13 -6.61
CA ARG A 90 -9.83 -3.51 -7.93
C ARG A 90 -8.45 -3.61 -8.54
N ASN A 91 -8.40 -3.52 -9.85
CA ASN A 91 -7.15 -3.37 -10.57
C ASN A 91 -6.54 -2.01 -10.24
N ALA A 92 -5.22 -1.96 -10.09
CA ALA A 92 -4.54 -0.73 -9.69
C ALA A 92 -4.76 0.40 -10.69
N ILE A 93 -4.69 0.09 -11.99
CA ILE A 93 -4.87 1.12 -13.01
C ILE A 93 -6.29 1.70 -12.92
N ASP A 94 -7.28 0.84 -12.74
CA ASP A 94 -8.66 1.29 -12.62
C ASP A 94 -8.86 2.12 -11.36
N PHE A 95 -8.27 1.69 -10.26
CA PHE A 95 -8.37 2.43 -9.01
C PHE A 95 -7.82 3.86 -9.17
N LEU A 96 -6.73 4.00 -9.91
CA LEU A 96 -6.07 5.28 -10.06
C LEU A 96 -6.78 6.22 -11.01
N GLN A 97 -7.84 5.77 -11.68
CA GLN A 97 -8.57 6.65 -12.60
C GLN A 97 -9.33 7.77 -11.90
N SER A 98 -9.75 7.54 -10.67
CA SER A 98 -10.51 8.54 -9.92
C SER A 98 -9.61 9.15 -8.85
N PRO A 99 -9.60 10.48 -8.70
CA PRO A 99 -8.76 11.08 -7.68
C PRO A 99 -9.24 10.75 -6.28
N PRO A 100 -8.33 10.65 -5.31
CA PRO A 100 -8.71 10.42 -3.92
C PRO A 100 -9.21 11.72 -3.30
N SER A 101 -9.86 11.61 -2.14
CA SER A 101 -10.29 12.80 -1.42
C SER A 101 -9.10 13.61 -0.91
N GLN A 102 -8.01 12.95 -0.61
CA GLN A 102 -6.77 13.59 -0.18
C GLN A 102 -5.59 12.82 -0.73
N PRO A 103 -4.48 13.47 -1.01
CA PRO A 103 -3.29 12.75 -1.46
C PRO A 103 -2.72 11.89 -0.34
N PHE A 104 -1.89 10.93 -0.73
CA PHE A 104 -1.24 10.03 0.22
C PHE A 104 0.17 10.54 0.51
N ASP A 105 0.64 10.27 1.73
CA ASP A 105 1.99 10.64 2.14
C ASP A 105 3.01 9.60 1.68
N LEU A 106 2.63 8.35 1.71
CA LEU A 106 3.48 7.24 1.30
C LEU A 106 2.69 6.32 0.39
N ILE A 107 3.35 5.80 -0.63
CA ILE A 107 2.74 4.83 -1.53
C ILE A 107 3.66 3.63 -1.63
N PHE A 108 3.16 2.47 -1.21
CA PHE A 108 3.88 1.22 -1.38
C PHE A 108 3.54 0.66 -2.75
N LEU A 109 4.56 0.35 -3.52
CA LEU A 109 4.40 -0.07 -4.89
C LEU A 109 5.29 -1.30 -5.11
N ASP A 110 4.71 -2.47 -4.97
CA ASP A 110 5.44 -3.72 -5.10
C ASP A 110 4.64 -4.69 -5.97
N PRO A 111 4.57 -4.40 -7.28
CA PRO A 111 3.75 -5.20 -8.18
C PRO A 111 4.33 -6.61 -8.33
N PRO A 112 3.46 -7.61 -8.51
CA PRO A 112 3.91 -8.97 -8.69
C PRO A 112 4.29 -9.29 -10.14
N TYR A 113 4.28 -8.31 -11.03
CA TYR A 113 4.42 -8.54 -12.45
C TYR A 113 5.84 -8.31 -12.91
N GLN A 114 6.36 -9.22 -13.73
CA GLN A 114 7.65 -9.02 -14.34
C GLN A 114 7.62 -7.93 -15.40
N ASP A 115 6.46 -7.72 -15.99
CA ASP A 115 6.31 -6.72 -17.03
C ASP A 115 5.87 -5.36 -16.49
N PHE A 116 6.01 -5.15 -15.19
CA PHE A 116 5.62 -3.87 -14.60
C PHE A 116 6.23 -2.67 -15.33
N PRO A 117 7.50 -2.71 -15.76
CA PRO A 117 8.05 -1.53 -16.46
C PRO A 117 7.26 -1.10 -17.68
N LYS A 118 6.54 -2.04 -18.30
CA LYS A 118 5.75 -1.70 -19.49
C LYS A 118 4.55 -0.84 -19.17
N PHE A 119 3.96 -1.00 -18.00
CA PHE A 119 2.81 -0.16 -17.64
C PHE A 119 3.11 0.70 -16.42
N GLY A 120 4.34 0.65 -15.91
CA GLY A 120 4.71 1.44 -14.75
C GLY A 120 4.58 2.93 -15.00
N GLU A 121 4.89 3.38 -16.21
CA GLU A 121 4.73 4.79 -16.55
C GLU A 121 3.29 5.24 -16.41
N LYS A 122 2.35 4.38 -16.82
CA LYS A 122 0.94 4.70 -16.69
C LYS A 122 0.54 4.82 -15.22
N VAL A 123 1.04 3.93 -14.40
CA VAL A 123 0.77 3.98 -12.96
C VAL A 123 1.32 5.28 -12.37
N PHE A 124 2.57 5.59 -12.65
CA PHE A 124 3.19 6.80 -12.12
C PHE A 124 2.50 8.06 -12.61
N ALA A 125 2.14 8.07 -13.90
CA ALA A 125 1.45 9.23 -14.45
C ALA A 125 0.12 9.47 -13.75
N ARG A 126 -0.64 8.41 -13.49
CA ARG A 126 -1.91 8.56 -12.81
C ARG A 126 -1.75 8.96 -11.35
N LEU A 127 -0.73 8.46 -10.69
CA LEU A 127 -0.45 8.87 -9.32
C LEU A 127 -0.23 10.38 -9.24
N HIS A 128 0.50 10.93 -10.19
CA HIS A 128 0.78 12.37 -10.20
C HIS A 128 -0.37 13.18 -10.73
N ASN A 129 -0.96 12.75 -11.84
CA ASN A 129 -1.95 13.57 -12.56
C ASN A 129 -3.30 13.59 -11.88
N ASN A 130 -3.63 12.55 -11.11
CA ASN A 130 -4.94 12.42 -10.48
C ASN A 130 -4.93 12.73 -8.99
N GLY A 131 -3.89 13.37 -8.49
CA GLY A 131 -3.89 13.89 -7.13
C GLY A 131 -3.62 12.88 -6.04
N PHE A 132 -3.02 11.73 -6.37
CA PHE A 132 -2.70 10.73 -5.36
C PHE A 132 -1.48 11.08 -4.51
N VAL A 133 -0.60 11.92 -5.05
CA VAL A 133 0.62 12.31 -4.35
C VAL A 133 0.67 13.83 -4.22
N HIS A 134 1.38 14.30 -3.21
CA HIS A 134 1.73 15.69 -3.10
C HIS A 134 3.25 15.81 -3.15
N HIS A 135 3.75 17.03 -3.21
CA HIS A 135 5.19 17.20 -3.46
C HIS A 135 6.08 16.60 -2.38
N GLN A 136 5.53 16.26 -1.23
CA GLN A 136 6.30 15.65 -0.15
C GLN A 136 6.08 14.14 -0.04
N SER A 137 5.30 13.55 -0.93
CA SER A 137 5.05 12.11 -0.89
C SER A 137 6.29 11.32 -1.32
N LEU A 138 6.41 10.13 -0.77
CA LEU A 138 7.50 9.23 -1.14
C LEU A 138 7.04 8.08 -2.01
#